data_4224f910e5a0fbc1b4688f76aa66e07d
#
_entry.id   4224f910e5a0fbc1b4688f76aa66e07d
#
_cell.length_a   1.000
_cell.length_b   1.000
_cell.length_c   1.000
_cell.angle_alpha   90.00
_cell.angle_beta   90.00
_cell.angle_gamma   90.00
#
_symmetry.space_group_name_H-M   'P 1'
#
loop_
_entity.id
_entity.type
_entity.pdbx_description
1 polymer ?
#
loop_
_entity_poly.entity_id
_entity_poly.type
_entity_poly.pdbx_seq_one_letter_code
_entity_poly.pdbx_strand_id
1 'polypeptide(L)'
;MNIKIKSITLRNFKGLRDVSFDFDGRNATIIGDNGTGKTTIFDALTWVLFGKDSHNSTDIDIKTIDATGEPMHRAEHFVEVALDVDGSAQTLRRTYREIWSKPRGSSDLRFVGHESAFAVNGVEVGTKAAYDKIISEWINDNVFRMLTDPMYFNTRVDWKGRRAALLALVGDNIDRTAIQAQFADLLAEMNGEPLADFKARLATEKRKNKKELETFGPKIEAYQLSLIHI
;
A
#
# COMPACT_ATOMS: atom_id res chain seq x y z
N MET A 1 13.64 -14.39 3.98
CA MET A 1 14.02 -13.14 4.63
C MET A 1 13.31 -13.05 5.96
N ASN A 2 14.05 -12.90 7.05
CA ASN A 2 13.53 -12.83 8.42
C ASN A 2 13.84 -11.44 8.98
N ILE A 3 12.80 -10.70 9.39
CA ILE A 3 12.94 -9.36 9.93
C ILE A 3 12.35 -9.34 11.33
N LYS A 4 13.14 -8.86 12.29
CA LYS A 4 12.71 -8.72 13.68
C LYS A 4 12.90 -7.29 14.13
N ILE A 5 11.91 -6.75 14.80
CA ILE A 5 12.01 -5.42 15.42
C ILE A 5 12.75 -5.59 16.75
N LYS A 6 13.90 -4.94 16.90
CA LYS A 6 14.66 -4.94 18.15
C LYS A 6 14.17 -3.87 19.09
N SER A 7 14.10 -2.63 18.62
CA SER A 7 13.59 -1.52 19.40
C SER A 7 12.99 -0.46 18.51
N ILE A 8 12.14 0.40 19.09
CA ILE A 8 11.62 1.62 18.48
C ILE A 8 11.75 2.77 19.48
N THR A 9 12.32 3.86 19.04
CA THR A 9 12.46 5.10 19.81
C THR A 9 11.75 6.23 19.10
N LEU A 10 10.90 6.94 19.84
CA LEU A 10 10.12 8.07 19.35
C LEU A 10 10.47 9.32 20.15
N ARG A 11 10.67 10.43 19.46
CA ARG A 11 10.84 11.74 20.10
C ARG A 11 9.90 12.75 19.50
N ASN A 12 9.07 13.37 20.34
CA ASN A 12 8.09 14.37 19.94
C ASN A 12 7.19 13.91 18.76
N PHE A 13 6.82 12.63 18.72
CA PHE A 13 6.01 12.07 17.65
C PHE A 13 4.54 11.98 18.08
N LYS A 14 3.67 12.77 17.45
CA LYS A 14 2.27 12.96 17.86
C LYS A 14 2.18 13.29 19.36
N GLY A 15 1.46 12.53 20.17
CA GLY A 15 1.35 12.75 21.62
C GLY A 15 2.51 12.19 22.46
N LEU A 16 3.48 11.47 21.88
CA LEU A 16 4.57 10.82 22.59
C LEU A 16 5.83 11.70 22.56
N ARG A 17 6.31 12.12 23.73
CA ARG A 17 7.43 13.08 23.81
C ARG A 17 8.81 12.42 23.74
N ASP A 18 9.04 11.43 24.54
CA ASP A 18 10.31 10.67 24.58
C ASP A 18 10.02 9.27 25.11
N VAL A 19 9.95 8.31 24.18
CA VAL A 19 9.53 6.92 24.50
C VAL A 19 10.40 5.97 23.70
N SER A 20 10.87 4.94 24.39
CA SER A 20 11.60 3.83 23.77
C SER A 20 11.01 2.50 24.21
N PHE A 21 10.81 1.59 23.26
CA PHE A 21 10.38 0.23 23.49
C PHE A 21 11.45 -0.72 22.98
N ASP A 22 11.86 -1.65 23.84
CA ASP A 22 12.76 -2.73 23.49
C ASP A 22 11.98 -4.04 23.39
N PHE A 23 11.96 -4.63 22.20
CA PHE A 23 11.29 -5.89 21.90
C PHE A 23 12.29 -7.06 21.84
N ASP A 24 13.59 -6.76 21.76
CA ASP A 24 14.67 -7.75 21.61
C ASP A 24 14.41 -8.79 20.50
N GLY A 25 13.67 -8.40 19.47
CA GLY A 25 13.29 -9.29 18.36
C GLY A 25 12.27 -10.37 18.73
N ARG A 26 11.59 -10.23 19.86
CA ARG A 26 10.55 -11.14 20.35
C ARG A 26 9.16 -10.57 20.06
N ASN A 27 8.15 -11.43 20.09
CA ASN A 27 6.77 -11.01 20.06
C ASN A 27 6.43 -10.20 21.31
N ALA A 28 5.76 -9.07 21.13
CA ALA A 28 5.32 -8.20 22.21
C ALA A 28 3.86 -7.81 22.02
N THR A 29 3.15 -7.62 23.15
CA THR A 29 1.79 -7.08 23.16
C THR A 29 1.81 -5.76 23.90
N ILE A 30 1.34 -4.69 23.25
CA ILE A 30 1.24 -3.36 23.83
C ILE A 30 -0.17 -3.17 24.37
N ILE A 31 -0.28 -3.04 25.68
CA ILE A 31 -1.56 -2.90 26.40
C ILE A 31 -1.62 -1.50 27.05
N GLY A 32 -2.80 -0.95 27.16
CA GLY A 32 -3.06 0.35 27.79
C GLY A 32 -4.46 0.84 27.51
N ASP A 33 -4.90 1.89 28.17
CA ASP A 33 -6.20 2.51 28.00
C ASP A 33 -6.35 3.21 26.63
N ASN A 34 -7.57 3.61 26.29
CA ASN A 34 -7.81 4.36 25.07
C ASN A 34 -7.13 5.75 25.16
N GLY A 35 -6.53 6.19 24.06
CA GLY A 35 -5.82 7.47 24.02
C GLY A 35 -4.37 7.44 24.53
N THR A 36 -3.84 6.31 25.03
CA THR A 36 -2.48 6.20 25.56
C THR A 36 -1.37 6.10 24.51
N GLY A 37 -1.71 6.16 23.23
CA GLY A 37 -0.71 6.18 22.13
C GLY A 37 -0.37 4.80 21.55
N LYS A 38 -1.17 3.74 21.79
CA LYS A 38 -0.92 2.41 21.20
C LYS A 38 -0.85 2.45 19.67
N THR A 39 -1.81 3.09 19.03
CA THR A 39 -1.83 3.28 17.56
C THR A 39 -0.68 4.17 17.11
N THR A 40 -0.29 5.16 17.92
CA THR A 40 0.83 6.06 17.61
C THR A 40 2.15 5.31 17.46
N ILE A 41 2.37 4.22 18.22
CA ILE A 41 3.57 3.38 18.08
C ILE A 41 3.58 2.66 16.73
N PHE A 42 2.42 2.16 16.28
CA PHE A 42 2.30 1.54 14.97
C PHE A 42 2.39 2.58 13.84
N ASP A 43 1.78 3.76 14.01
CA ASP A 43 1.95 4.88 13.09
C ASP A 43 3.42 5.28 12.96
N ALA A 44 4.17 5.31 14.07
CA ALA A 44 5.60 5.63 14.06
C ALA A 44 6.39 4.61 13.26
N LEU A 45 6.11 3.31 13.44
CA LEU A 45 6.75 2.23 12.68
C LEU A 45 6.46 2.35 11.18
N THR A 46 5.21 2.56 10.79
CA THR A 46 4.82 2.71 9.38
C THR A 46 5.35 4.01 8.79
N TRP A 47 5.46 5.07 9.60
CA TRP A 47 6.00 6.33 9.15
C TRP A 47 7.52 6.28 8.91
N VAL A 48 8.29 5.68 9.81
CA VAL A 48 9.75 5.55 9.60
C VAL A 48 10.05 4.66 8.40
N LEU A 49 9.28 3.60 8.18
CA LEU A 49 9.48 2.68 7.05
C LEU A 49 9.00 3.29 5.72
N PHE A 50 7.78 3.80 5.67
CA PHE A 50 7.10 4.12 4.40
C PHE A 50 6.65 5.58 4.29
N GLY A 51 6.76 6.36 5.35
CA GLY A 51 6.27 7.75 5.40
C GLY A 51 4.76 7.87 5.41
N LYS A 52 4.08 6.86 5.93
CA LYS A 52 2.63 6.76 5.99
C LYS A 52 2.22 6.34 7.39
N ASP A 53 1.00 6.67 7.80
CA ASP A 53 0.42 6.16 9.05
C ASP A 53 -0.17 4.75 8.89
N SER A 54 -0.76 4.23 9.95
CA SER A 54 -1.46 2.94 9.98
C SER A 54 -2.65 2.86 9.02
N HIS A 55 -3.24 4.00 8.64
CA HIS A 55 -4.33 4.11 7.67
C HIS A 55 -3.87 4.32 6.23
N ASN A 56 -2.55 4.25 5.97
CA ASN A 56 -1.93 4.50 4.66
C ASN A 56 -2.05 5.96 4.19
N SER A 57 -2.24 6.91 5.11
CA SER A 57 -2.23 8.34 4.81
C SER A 57 -0.79 8.88 4.82
N THR A 58 -0.48 9.77 3.89
CA THR A 58 0.76 10.56 3.86
C THR A 58 0.58 11.90 4.56
N ASP A 59 -0.66 12.32 4.79
CA ASP A 59 -1.02 13.52 5.55
C ASP A 59 -1.10 13.14 7.03
N ILE A 60 -0.05 13.40 7.76
CA ILE A 60 0.14 12.96 9.15
C ILE A 60 0.51 14.17 10.00
N ASP A 61 -0.27 14.42 11.04
CA ASP A 61 0.07 15.36 12.09
C ASP A 61 1.18 14.78 12.98
N ILE A 62 2.44 15.00 12.60
CA ILE A 62 3.62 14.45 13.29
C ILE A 62 3.91 15.21 14.57
N LYS A 63 3.68 16.54 14.58
CA LYS A 63 4.07 17.41 15.67
C LYS A 63 3.33 17.08 16.97
N THR A 64 4.08 17.06 18.06
CA THR A 64 3.51 17.04 19.40
C THR A 64 2.92 18.39 19.71
N ILE A 65 1.76 18.40 20.32
CA ILE A 65 1.14 19.63 20.86
C ILE A 65 1.71 19.95 22.24
N ASP A 66 1.82 21.23 22.55
CA ASP A 66 2.23 21.73 23.85
C ASP A 66 1.05 21.76 24.87
N ALA A 67 1.29 22.33 26.04
CA ALA A 67 0.26 22.43 27.09
C ALA A 67 -0.88 23.41 26.74
N THR A 68 -0.70 24.27 25.73
CA THR A 68 -1.71 25.21 25.26
C THR A 68 -2.54 24.67 24.10
N GLY A 69 -2.20 23.47 23.59
CA GLY A 69 -2.85 22.84 22.46
C GLY A 69 -2.25 23.22 21.10
N GLU A 70 -1.16 23.98 21.08
CA GLU A 70 -0.48 24.42 19.86
C GLU A 70 0.65 23.46 19.49
N PRO A 71 0.96 23.28 18.19
CA PRO A 71 2.10 22.48 17.76
C PRO A 71 3.41 23.01 18.31
N MET A 72 4.24 22.14 18.87
CA MET A 72 5.57 22.50 19.35
C MET A 72 6.45 23.00 18.20
N HIS A 73 6.90 24.25 18.29
CA HIS A 73 7.80 24.85 17.33
C HIS A 73 9.27 24.57 17.68
N ARG A 74 10.13 24.52 16.66
CA ARG A 74 11.59 24.32 16.76
C ARG A 74 11.98 23.03 17.49
N ALA A 75 11.07 22.09 17.63
CA ALA A 75 11.35 20.79 18.16
C ALA A 75 11.77 19.84 17.04
N GLU A 76 12.69 18.95 17.36
CA GLU A 76 13.01 17.81 16.50
C GLU A 76 12.01 16.69 16.77
N HIS A 77 11.38 16.19 15.72
CA HIS A 77 10.47 15.06 15.77
C HIS A 77 11.14 13.90 15.04
N PHE A 78 11.41 12.80 15.72
CA PHE A 78 12.00 11.65 15.04
C PHE A 78 11.42 10.33 15.51
N VAL A 79 11.53 9.36 14.64
CA VAL A 79 11.36 7.93 14.93
C VAL A 79 12.61 7.20 14.47
N GLU A 80 13.12 6.35 15.34
CA GLU A 80 14.23 5.45 15.06
C GLU A 80 13.79 4.02 15.35
N VAL A 81 14.08 3.09 14.44
CA VAL A 81 13.82 1.68 14.63
C VAL A 81 15.08 0.88 14.39
N ALA A 82 15.38 0.00 15.35
CA ALA A 82 16.44 -1.00 15.21
C ALA A 82 15.80 -2.33 14.76
N LEU A 83 16.31 -2.89 13.69
CA LEU A 83 15.87 -4.11 13.06
C LEU A 83 17.00 -5.15 13.06
N ASP A 84 16.62 -6.40 13.09
CA ASP A 84 17.49 -7.52 12.69
C ASP A 84 16.95 -8.04 11.37
N VAL A 85 17.74 -7.92 10.32
CA VAL A 85 17.42 -8.38 8.97
C VAL A 85 18.34 -9.56 8.62
N ASP A 86 17.82 -10.77 8.62
CA ASP A 86 18.57 -12.02 8.39
C ASP A 86 19.86 -12.13 9.23
N GLY A 87 19.80 -11.69 10.51
CA GLY A 87 20.94 -11.71 11.45
C GLY A 87 21.84 -10.46 11.37
N SER A 88 21.57 -9.52 10.48
CA SER A 88 22.29 -8.25 10.38
C SER A 88 21.53 -7.12 11.08
N ALA A 89 22.19 -6.44 12.01
CA ALA A 89 21.59 -5.28 12.70
C ALA A 89 21.49 -4.09 11.76
N GLN A 90 20.33 -3.50 11.66
CA GLN A 90 20.04 -2.33 10.85
C GLN A 90 19.31 -1.28 11.68
N THR A 91 19.65 -0.02 11.52
CA THR A 91 18.96 1.09 12.18
C THR A 91 18.44 2.06 11.13
N LEU A 92 17.16 2.37 11.22
CA LEU A 92 16.50 3.36 10.36
C LEU A 92 16.02 4.52 11.22
N ARG A 93 16.33 5.73 10.80
CA ARG A 93 15.84 6.95 11.45
C ARG A 93 15.23 7.90 10.43
N ARG A 94 14.07 8.42 10.76
CA ARG A 94 13.41 9.49 10.03
C ARG A 94 13.14 10.64 10.98
N THR A 95 13.58 11.82 10.58
CA THR A 95 13.45 13.06 11.36
C THR A 95 12.59 14.05 10.59
N TYR A 96 11.73 14.76 11.28
CA TYR A 96 10.91 15.84 10.75
C TYR A 96 11.16 17.10 11.57
N ARG A 97 11.52 18.20 10.92
CA ARG A 97 11.86 19.47 11.58
C ARG A 97 11.38 20.65 10.78
N GLU A 98 11.25 21.78 11.47
CA GLU A 98 10.93 23.06 10.87
C GLU A 98 12.18 23.72 10.29
N ILE A 99 12.02 24.34 9.11
CA ILE A 99 13.02 25.21 8.51
C ILE A 99 12.68 26.65 8.87
N TRP A 100 13.64 27.32 9.50
CA TRP A 100 13.55 28.74 9.86
C TRP A 100 14.64 29.48 9.13
N SER A 101 14.32 30.56 8.41
CA SER A 101 15.29 31.42 7.75
C SER A 101 15.25 32.86 8.32
N LYS A 102 16.39 33.52 8.22
CA LYS A 102 16.51 34.94 8.59
C LYS A 102 16.52 35.77 7.31
N PRO A 103 15.45 36.52 7.00
CA PRO A 103 15.43 37.42 5.85
C PRO A 103 16.54 38.48 5.93
N ARG A 104 17.05 38.88 4.78
CA ARG A 104 18.08 39.92 4.71
C ARG A 104 17.56 41.23 5.33
N GLY A 105 18.27 41.78 6.33
CA GLY A 105 17.87 43.00 7.01
C GLY A 105 16.85 42.85 8.15
N SER A 106 16.45 41.64 8.51
CA SER A 106 15.60 41.38 9.67
C SER A 106 16.39 40.73 10.80
N SER A 107 16.04 41.06 12.05
CA SER A 107 16.52 40.34 13.24
C SER A 107 15.75 39.03 13.47
N ASP A 108 14.56 38.92 12.92
CA ASP A 108 13.60 37.87 13.26
C ASP A 108 13.67 36.65 12.32
N LEU A 109 13.58 35.47 12.91
CA LEU A 109 13.46 34.24 12.18
C LEU A 109 12.02 34.06 11.69
N ARG A 110 11.86 33.68 10.42
CA ARG A 110 10.56 33.33 9.83
C ARG A 110 10.52 31.85 9.50
N PHE A 111 9.40 31.24 9.81
CA PHE A 111 9.11 29.90 9.39
C PHE A 111 8.99 29.83 7.86
N VAL A 112 9.71 28.88 7.23
CA VAL A 112 9.76 28.72 5.78
C VAL A 112 9.07 27.45 5.33
N GLY A 113 9.11 26.40 6.16
CA GLY A 113 8.53 25.11 5.82
C GLY A 113 9.05 24.00 6.72
N HIS A 114 8.88 22.78 6.25
CA HIS A 114 9.34 21.58 6.93
C HIS A 114 10.27 20.78 6.04
N GLU A 115 11.17 20.02 6.66
CA GLU A 115 12.00 19.05 5.98
C GLU A 115 11.98 17.71 6.69
N SER A 116 12.20 16.64 5.93
CA SER A 116 12.46 15.31 6.46
C SER A 116 13.90 14.92 6.17
N ALA A 117 14.63 14.49 7.20
CA ALA A 117 15.94 13.89 7.08
C ALA A 117 15.86 12.38 7.33
N PHE A 118 16.74 11.64 6.71
CA PHE A 118 16.76 10.19 6.74
C PHE A 118 18.16 9.70 7.08
N ALA A 119 18.25 8.65 7.92
CA ALA A 119 19.52 8.01 8.20
C ALA A 119 19.36 6.48 8.26
N VAL A 120 20.37 5.78 7.80
CA VAL A 120 20.49 4.32 7.87
C VAL A 120 21.82 3.99 8.54
N ASN A 121 21.77 3.20 9.60
CA ASN A 121 22.95 2.84 10.41
C ASN A 121 23.77 4.05 10.88
N GLY A 122 23.07 5.12 11.26
CA GLY A 122 23.68 6.36 11.72
C GLY A 122 24.26 7.25 10.60
N VAL A 123 24.18 6.84 9.33
CA VAL A 123 24.65 7.62 8.19
C VAL A 123 23.47 8.30 7.50
N GLU A 124 23.57 9.61 7.31
CA GLU A 124 22.52 10.38 6.61
C GLU A 124 22.39 9.95 5.16
N VAL A 125 21.16 9.78 4.71
CA VAL A 125 20.77 9.47 3.33
C VAL A 125 20.18 10.73 2.71
N GLY A 126 20.81 11.25 1.68
CA GLY A 126 20.51 12.59 1.16
C GLY A 126 19.12 12.77 0.53
N THR A 127 18.42 11.71 0.16
CA THR A 127 17.10 11.80 -0.48
C THR A 127 16.14 10.72 0.02
N LYS A 128 14.84 11.07 0.02
CA LYS A 128 13.78 10.10 0.33
C LYS A 128 13.83 8.89 -0.61
N ALA A 129 14.09 9.10 -1.90
CA ALA A 129 14.14 8.02 -2.89
C ALA A 129 15.25 7.00 -2.61
N ALA A 130 16.42 7.47 -2.16
CA ALA A 130 17.52 6.57 -1.77
C ALA A 130 17.17 5.79 -0.50
N TYR A 131 16.53 6.43 0.47
CA TYR A 131 16.04 5.78 1.69
C TYR A 131 14.97 4.72 1.40
N ASP A 132 13.96 5.07 0.60
CA ASP A 132 12.89 4.16 0.20
C ASP A 132 13.45 2.95 -0.58
N LYS A 133 14.49 3.15 -1.41
CA LYS A 133 15.15 2.08 -2.13
C LYS A 133 15.80 1.06 -1.19
N ILE A 134 16.54 1.54 -0.17
CA ILE A 134 17.16 0.66 0.84
C ILE A 134 16.10 -0.17 1.57
N ILE A 135 15.00 0.47 1.99
CA ILE A 135 13.91 -0.24 2.68
C ILE A 135 13.25 -1.26 1.78
N SER A 136 13.03 -0.92 0.49
CA SER A 136 12.36 -1.81 -0.46
C SER A 136 13.14 -3.10 -0.75
N GLU A 137 14.46 -3.11 -0.52
CA GLU A 137 15.28 -4.32 -0.60
C GLU A 137 14.96 -5.31 0.53
N TRP A 138 14.46 -4.82 1.66
CA TRP A 138 14.13 -5.64 2.83
C TRP A 138 12.63 -5.85 3.00
N ILE A 139 11.83 -4.80 2.79
CA ILE A 139 10.39 -4.80 3.11
C ILE A 139 9.61 -4.16 1.97
N ASN A 140 8.72 -4.92 1.36
CA ASN A 140 7.74 -4.37 0.43
C ASN A 140 6.54 -3.81 1.21
N ASP A 141 6.15 -2.54 0.98
CA ASP A 141 5.03 -1.85 1.67
C ASP A 141 3.71 -2.65 1.56
N ASN A 142 3.39 -3.16 0.37
CA ASN A 142 2.15 -3.93 0.18
C ASN A 142 2.16 -5.25 0.96
N VAL A 143 3.29 -5.97 0.94
CA VAL A 143 3.44 -7.24 1.68
C VAL A 143 3.37 -6.96 3.18
N PHE A 144 4.07 -5.92 3.67
CA PHE A 144 4.02 -5.53 5.07
C PHE A 144 2.59 -5.26 5.51
N ARG A 145 1.84 -4.46 4.75
CA ARG A 145 0.44 -4.15 5.07
C ARG A 145 -0.49 -5.35 4.99
N MET A 146 -0.29 -6.24 4.03
CA MET A 146 -1.06 -7.50 3.97
C MET A 146 -0.86 -8.37 5.21
N LEU A 147 0.33 -8.33 5.81
CA LEU A 147 0.67 -9.12 7.01
C LEU A 147 0.24 -8.45 8.32
N THR A 148 0.21 -7.11 8.36
CA THR A 148 0.01 -6.35 9.60
C THR A 148 -1.37 -5.70 9.73
N ASP A 149 -2.09 -5.51 8.61
CA ASP A 149 -3.45 -4.95 8.60
C ASP A 149 -4.44 -6.01 8.08
N PRO A 150 -5.24 -6.63 8.97
CA PRO A 150 -6.23 -7.66 8.58
C PRO A 150 -7.26 -7.17 7.56
N MET A 151 -7.52 -5.88 7.52
CA MET A 151 -8.50 -5.29 6.59
C MET A 151 -7.90 -4.91 5.24
N TYR A 152 -6.56 -4.78 5.14
CA TYR A 152 -5.87 -4.29 3.95
C TYR A 152 -6.21 -5.12 2.70
N PHE A 153 -6.13 -6.44 2.80
CA PHE A 153 -6.44 -7.35 1.71
C PHE A 153 -7.88 -7.14 1.17
N ASN A 154 -8.85 -6.93 2.06
CA ASN A 154 -10.26 -6.83 1.69
C ASN A 154 -10.64 -5.43 1.19
N THR A 155 -10.03 -4.37 1.74
CA THR A 155 -10.47 -2.99 1.53
C THR A 155 -9.58 -2.19 0.57
N ARG A 156 -8.28 -2.53 0.47
CA ARG A 156 -7.28 -1.76 -0.27
C ARG A 156 -6.73 -2.46 -1.51
N VAL A 157 -6.69 -3.78 -1.49
CA VAL A 157 -6.25 -4.55 -2.66
C VAL A 157 -7.42 -4.69 -3.63
N ASP A 158 -7.22 -4.34 -4.89
CA ASP A 158 -8.24 -4.50 -5.92
C ASP A 158 -8.54 -6.00 -6.17
N TRP A 159 -9.66 -6.29 -6.83
CA TRP A 159 -10.09 -7.67 -7.05
C TRP A 159 -9.09 -8.50 -7.86
N LYS A 160 -8.35 -7.86 -8.80
CA LYS A 160 -7.33 -8.54 -9.63
C LYS A 160 -6.13 -8.92 -8.78
N GLY A 161 -5.66 -8.00 -7.92
CA GLY A 161 -4.57 -8.25 -7.00
C GLY A 161 -4.93 -9.31 -5.96
N ARG A 162 -6.15 -9.27 -5.40
CA ARG A 162 -6.64 -10.32 -4.49
C ARG A 162 -6.67 -11.69 -5.16
N ARG A 163 -7.19 -11.74 -6.39
CA ARG A 163 -7.22 -12.98 -7.16
C ARG A 163 -5.81 -13.51 -7.44
N ALA A 164 -4.89 -12.65 -7.85
CA ALA A 164 -3.50 -13.04 -8.12
C ALA A 164 -2.80 -13.57 -6.86
N ALA A 165 -2.97 -12.90 -5.71
CA ALA A 165 -2.41 -13.34 -4.44
C ALA A 165 -2.96 -14.70 -4.01
N LEU A 166 -4.27 -14.92 -4.12
CA LEU A 166 -4.89 -16.20 -3.79
C LEU A 166 -4.43 -17.33 -4.71
N LEU A 167 -4.32 -17.05 -6.02
CA LEU A 167 -3.82 -18.06 -6.98
C LEU A 167 -2.35 -18.40 -6.72
N ALA A 168 -1.53 -17.43 -6.31
CA ALA A 168 -0.14 -17.68 -5.94
C ALA A 168 0.00 -18.57 -4.69
N LEU A 169 -0.94 -18.48 -3.74
CA LEU A 169 -0.98 -19.35 -2.56
C LEU A 169 -1.39 -20.78 -2.89
N VAL A 170 -2.32 -20.96 -3.83
CA VAL A 170 -2.76 -22.29 -4.27
C VAL A 170 -1.66 -22.99 -5.08
N GLY A 171 -0.83 -22.22 -5.78
CA GLY A 171 0.23 -22.76 -6.63
C GLY A 171 -0.30 -23.69 -7.73
N ASP A 172 0.52 -24.66 -8.12
CA ASP A 172 0.16 -25.66 -9.14
C ASP A 172 -0.62 -26.87 -8.59
N ASN A 173 -0.96 -26.86 -7.29
CA ASN A 173 -1.68 -27.96 -6.62
C ASN A 173 -3.20 -27.97 -6.89
N ILE A 174 -3.63 -27.40 -8.01
CA ILE A 174 -5.04 -27.47 -8.42
C ILE A 174 -5.28 -28.86 -9.02
N ASP A 175 -6.26 -29.58 -8.51
CA ASP A 175 -6.75 -30.81 -9.16
C ASP A 175 -7.36 -30.46 -10.53
N ARG A 176 -6.51 -30.47 -11.53
CA ARG A 176 -6.89 -30.17 -12.91
C ARG A 176 -7.89 -31.21 -13.46
N THR A 177 -7.90 -32.40 -12.92
CA THR A 177 -8.78 -33.52 -13.39
C THR A 177 -10.23 -33.19 -13.08
N ALA A 178 -10.53 -32.72 -11.86
CA ALA A 178 -11.89 -32.35 -11.49
C ALA A 178 -12.37 -31.11 -12.28
N ILE A 179 -11.50 -30.14 -12.51
CA ILE A 179 -11.80 -28.93 -13.31
C ILE A 179 -12.03 -29.31 -14.78
N GLN A 180 -11.19 -30.18 -15.34
CA GLN A 180 -11.33 -30.66 -16.73
C GLN A 180 -12.65 -31.39 -16.94
N ALA A 181 -13.06 -32.25 -15.99
CA ALA A 181 -14.34 -32.95 -16.07
C ALA A 181 -15.54 -31.99 -16.02
N GLN A 182 -15.48 -30.95 -15.15
CA GLN A 182 -16.56 -29.98 -15.00
C GLN A 182 -16.71 -29.04 -16.21
N PHE A 183 -15.61 -28.72 -16.89
CA PHE A 183 -15.57 -27.75 -17.99
C PHE A 183 -15.14 -28.37 -19.32
N ALA A 184 -15.40 -29.68 -19.51
CA ALA A 184 -14.98 -30.44 -20.69
C ALA A 184 -15.46 -29.81 -22.00
N ASP A 185 -16.73 -29.39 -22.06
CA ASP A 185 -17.31 -28.75 -23.25
C ASP A 185 -16.65 -27.41 -23.57
N LEU A 186 -16.42 -26.59 -22.55
CA LEU A 186 -15.74 -25.29 -22.70
C LEU A 186 -14.29 -25.46 -23.17
N LEU A 187 -13.57 -26.43 -22.61
CA LEU A 187 -12.20 -26.73 -23.00
C LEU A 187 -12.11 -27.27 -24.44
N ALA A 188 -13.09 -28.09 -24.86
CA ALA A 188 -13.19 -28.55 -26.23
C ALA A 188 -13.44 -27.39 -27.21
N GLU A 189 -14.32 -26.44 -26.85
CA GLU A 189 -14.62 -25.25 -27.67
C GLU A 189 -13.44 -24.29 -27.75
N MET A 190 -12.67 -24.18 -26.66
CA MET A 190 -11.42 -23.37 -26.63
C MET A 190 -10.31 -23.96 -27.50
N ASN A 191 -10.32 -25.27 -27.74
CA ASN A 191 -9.33 -25.96 -28.58
C ASN A 191 -7.87 -25.57 -28.32
N GLY A 192 -7.50 -25.42 -27.05
CA GLY A 192 -6.15 -24.98 -26.62
C GLY A 192 -5.88 -23.48 -26.69
N GLU A 193 -6.84 -22.69 -27.14
CA GLU A 193 -6.75 -21.22 -27.15
C GLU A 193 -6.68 -20.68 -25.71
N PRO A 194 -5.82 -19.68 -25.39
CA PRO A 194 -5.82 -19.04 -24.09
C PRO A 194 -7.18 -18.43 -23.75
N LEU A 195 -7.64 -18.55 -22.51
CA LEU A 195 -8.95 -18.05 -22.07
C LEU A 195 -9.18 -16.57 -22.36
N ALA A 196 -8.13 -15.75 -22.35
CA ALA A 196 -8.23 -14.33 -22.67
C ALA A 196 -8.57 -14.08 -24.13
N ASP A 197 -7.92 -14.84 -25.03
CA ASP A 197 -8.12 -14.75 -26.48
C ASP A 197 -9.48 -15.30 -26.87
N PHE A 198 -9.88 -16.44 -26.29
CA PHE A 198 -11.21 -17.02 -26.42
C PHE A 198 -12.31 -16.02 -26.04
N LYS A 199 -12.19 -15.34 -24.89
CA LYS A 199 -13.14 -14.30 -24.48
C LYS A 199 -13.18 -13.12 -25.45
N ALA A 200 -12.05 -12.69 -25.98
CA ALA A 200 -11.96 -11.59 -26.94
C ALA A 200 -12.65 -11.98 -28.28
N ARG A 201 -12.44 -13.22 -28.73
CA ARG A 201 -13.12 -13.78 -29.91
C ARG A 201 -14.63 -13.80 -29.74
N LEU A 202 -15.11 -14.38 -28.64
CA LEU A 202 -16.55 -14.43 -28.33
C LEU A 202 -17.19 -13.02 -28.23
N ALA A 203 -16.49 -12.06 -27.64
CA ALA A 203 -16.97 -10.69 -27.56
C ALA A 203 -17.10 -10.05 -28.94
N THR A 204 -16.18 -10.36 -29.85
CA THR A 204 -16.22 -9.86 -31.24
C THR A 204 -17.35 -10.50 -32.02
N GLU A 205 -17.54 -11.82 -31.92
CA GLU A 205 -18.64 -12.54 -32.53
C GLU A 205 -20.00 -12.06 -32.01
N LYS A 206 -20.14 -11.90 -30.70
CA LYS A 206 -21.35 -11.33 -30.09
C LYS A 206 -21.69 -9.93 -30.66
N ARG A 207 -20.68 -9.08 -30.84
CA ARG A 207 -20.88 -7.75 -31.44
C ARG A 207 -21.33 -7.85 -32.89
N LYS A 208 -20.73 -8.75 -33.65
CA LYS A 208 -21.10 -8.99 -35.06
C LYS A 208 -22.55 -9.49 -35.15
N ASN A 209 -22.90 -10.51 -34.39
CA ASN A 209 -24.25 -11.10 -34.38
C ASN A 209 -25.32 -10.05 -33.95
N LYS A 210 -24.97 -9.20 -32.96
CA LYS A 210 -25.87 -8.12 -32.56
C LYS A 210 -26.14 -7.14 -33.71
N LYS A 211 -25.10 -6.72 -34.45
CA LYS A 211 -25.25 -5.85 -35.60
C LYS A 211 -26.09 -6.52 -36.72
N GLU A 212 -25.90 -7.81 -36.98
CA GLU A 212 -26.70 -8.55 -37.95
C GLU A 212 -28.18 -8.58 -37.53
N LEU A 213 -28.45 -8.88 -36.25
CA LEU A 213 -29.81 -8.88 -35.69
C LEU A 213 -30.50 -7.51 -35.89
N GLU A 214 -29.80 -6.42 -35.66
CA GLU A 214 -30.32 -5.06 -35.86
C GLU A 214 -30.72 -4.78 -37.32
N THR A 215 -30.16 -5.48 -38.32
CA THR A 215 -30.52 -5.33 -39.73
C THR A 215 -31.73 -6.15 -40.14
N PHE A 216 -32.18 -7.14 -39.35
CA PHE A 216 -33.31 -7.97 -39.74
C PHE A 216 -34.66 -7.24 -39.70
N GLY A 217 -34.89 -6.37 -38.69
CA GLY A 217 -36.10 -5.56 -38.59
C GLY A 217 -36.39 -4.74 -39.87
N PRO A 218 -35.47 -3.88 -40.27
CA PRO A 218 -35.63 -3.11 -41.52
C PRO A 218 -35.77 -3.97 -42.78
N LYS A 219 -35.08 -5.12 -42.85
CA LYS A 219 -35.21 -6.05 -43.98
C LYS A 219 -36.60 -6.69 -44.02
N ILE A 220 -37.14 -7.14 -42.90
CA ILE A 220 -38.47 -7.71 -42.79
C ILE A 220 -39.51 -6.67 -43.22
N GLU A 221 -39.42 -5.44 -42.72
CA GLU A 221 -40.32 -4.34 -43.15
C GLU A 221 -40.24 -4.09 -44.64
N ALA A 222 -39.05 -4.04 -45.22
CA ALA A 222 -38.88 -3.82 -46.67
C ALA A 222 -39.51 -4.99 -47.48
N TYR A 223 -39.37 -6.23 -47.03
CA TYR A 223 -40.01 -7.35 -47.72
C TYR A 223 -41.54 -7.33 -47.56
N GLN A 224 -42.07 -6.94 -46.42
CA GLN A 224 -43.51 -6.81 -46.19
C GLN A 224 -44.11 -5.73 -47.09
N LEU A 225 -43.45 -4.58 -47.20
CA LEU A 225 -43.89 -3.52 -48.12
C LEU A 225 -43.85 -3.92 -49.58
N SER A 226 -42.83 -4.72 -49.99
CA SER A 226 -42.72 -5.25 -51.34
C SER A 226 -43.86 -6.24 -51.71
N LEU A 227 -44.34 -6.99 -50.75
CA LEU A 227 -45.43 -7.95 -50.92
C LEU A 227 -46.81 -7.27 -51.05
N ILE A 228 -46.99 -6.08 -50.53
CA ILE A 228 -48.24 -5.29 -50.63
C ILE A 228 -48.41 -4.69 -52.05
N HIS A 229 -47.34 -4.55 -52.79
CA HIS A 229 -47.34 -3.93 -54.16
C HIS A 229 -47.41 -4.95 -55.31
N ILE A 230 -47.64 -6.22 -55.04
CA ILE A 230 -47.94 -7.25 -56.02
C ILE A 230 -49.43 -7.57 -55.96
#